data_8da8fe00bc2c19bbea44008feaa2de9d
#
_entry.id   8da8fe00bc2c19bbea44008feaa2de9d
#
_cell.length_a   1.000
_cell.length_b   1.000
_cell.length_c   1.000
_cell.angle_alpha   90.00
_cell.angle_beta   90.00
_cell.angle_gamma   90.00
#
_symmetry.space_group_name_H-M   'P 1'
#
loop_
_entity.id
_entity.type
_entity.pdbx_description
1 polymer ?
#
loop_
_entity_poly.entity_id
_entity_poly.type
_entity_poly.pdbx_seq_one_letter_code
_entity_poly.pdbx_strand_id
1 'polypeptide(L)'
;IKQLADSRRLAILRLLMDSPATLSQLGKVLGKHPAWIQHHVKALLAAGLVELAEVRVTTGVTEKFYSAKAGAFLLQELIVPQSDKPAIIISGSHDLALESLSSRLAPHLHIITLPVGSLDGLINLRQGLCHLAGAHLLDETGDYNITYVHHLFPDRPVKMVTLAYRTQGLLLAQGNPKGIHS
;
A
#
# COMPACT_ATOMS: atom_id res chain seq x y z
N ILE A 1 -10.70 -4.69 0.42
CA ILE A 1 -10.72 -4.58 1.89
C ILE A 1 -12.10 -4.86 2.47
N LYS A 2 -13.19 -4.22 1.99
CA LYS A 2 -14.56 -4.46 2.49
C LYS A 2 -14.93 -5.95 2.60
N GLN A 3 -14.43 -6.81 1.70
CA GLN A 3 -14.70 -8.25 1.74
C GLN A 3 -13.94 -8.97 2.86
N LEU A 4 -12.79 -8.48 3.26
CA LEU A 4 -11.95 -9.07 4.30
C LEU A 4 -12.22 -8.53 5.71
N ALA A 5 -13.05 -7.50 5.84
CA ALA A 5 -13.54 -7.02 7.12
C ALA A 5 -14.52 -8.01 7.80
N ASP A 6 -15.03 -9.00 7.07
CA ASP A 6 -15.88 -10.07 7.59
C ASP A 6 -15.02 -11.27 8.02
N SER A 7 -14.98 -11.54 9.33
CA SER A 7 -14.19 -12.66 9.91
C SER A 7 -14.53 -14.02 9.29
N ARG A 8 -15.77 -14.22 8.86
CA ARG A 8 -16.25 -15.47 8.24
C ARG A 8 -15.62 -15.66 6.86
N ARG A 9 -15.55 -14.59 6.04
CA ARG A 9 -14.88 -14.61 4.74
C ARG A 9 -13.37 -14.82 4.90
N LEU A 10 -12.78 -14.20 5.91
CA LEU A 10 -11.38 -14.39 6.21
C LEU A 10 -11.07 -15.84 6.61
N ALA A 11 -11.93 -16.47 7.40
CA ALA A 11 -11.79 -17.89 7.75
C ALA A 11 -11.88 -18.82 6.52
N ILE A 12 -12.85 -18.58 5.63
CA ILE A 12 -12.98 -19.33 4.37
C ILE A 12 -11.75 -19.12 3.49
N LEU A 13 -11.28 -17.87 3.34
CA LEU A 13 -10.11 -17.55 2.54
C LEU A 13 -8.87 -18.29 3.04
N ARG A 14 -8.64 -18.31 4.36
CA ARG A 14 -7.51 -19.05 4.97
C ARG A 14 -7.52 -20.53 4.64
N LEU A 15 -8.69 -21.19 4.74
CA LEU A 15 -8.82 -22.60 4.35
C LEU A 15 -8.51 -22.82 2.88
N LEU A 16 -8.97 -21.92 2.01
CA LEU A 16 -8.71 -22.00 0.57
C LEU A 16 -7.28 -21.62 0.17
N MET A 17 -6.52 -20.94 1.04
CA MET A 17 -5.07 -20.70 0.87
C MET A 17 -4.27 -21.96 1.17
N ASP A 18 -4.76 -22.81 2.09
CA ASP A 18 -4.11 -24.06 2.46
C ASP A 18 -4.31 -25.14 1.38
N SER A 19 -5.54 -25.32 0.93
CA SER A 19 -5.86 -26.31 -0.13
C SER A 19 -7.16 -26.01 -0.86
N PRO A 20 -7.32 -26.43 -2.15
CA PRO A 20 -8.57 -26.35 -2.85
C PRO A 20 -9.67 -27.17 -2.16
N ALA A 21 -10.86 -26.61 -2.01
CA ALA A 21 -11.97 -27.26 -1.33
C ALA A 21 -13.32 -26.98 -1.98
N THR A 22 -14.27 -27.91 -1.82
CA THR A 22 -15.68 -27.74 -2.22
C THR A 22 -16.46 -26.98 -1.14
N LEU A 23 -17.64 -26.44 -1.53
CA LEU A 23 -18.54 -25.78 -0.56
C LEU A 23 -18.94 -26.73 0.59
N SER A 24 -19.12 -28.01 0.28
CA SER A 24 -19.48 -29.03 1.28
C SER A 24 -18.34 -29.31 2.26
N GLN A 25 -17.09 -29.39 1.77
CA GLN A 25 -15.91 -29.56 2.62
C GLN A 25 -15.70 -28.36 3.54
N LEU A 26 -15.77 -27.14 3.00
CA LEU A 26 -15.70 -25.91 3.81
C LEU A 26 -16.83 -25.85 4.84
N GLY A 27 -18.04 -26.27 4.44
CA GLY A 27 -19.18 -26.34 5.35
C GLY A 27 -18.95 -27.29 6.52
N LYS A 28 -18.38 -28.46 6.27
CA LYS A 28 -18.02 -29.44 7.34
C LYS A 28 -17.00 -28.86 8.31
N VAL A 29 -15.92 -28.23 7.81
CA VAL A 29 -14.86 -27.65 8.64
C VAL A 29 -15.39 -26.51 9.51
N LEU A 30 -16.24 -25.65 8.95
CA LEU A 30 -16.75 -24.46 9.64
C LEU A 30 -18.06 -24.68 10.40
N GLY A 31 -18.63 -25.88 10.34
CA GLY A 31 -19.93 -26.18 10.96
C GLY A 31 -21.08 -25.38 10.35
N LYS A 32 -21.04 -25.14 9.01
CA LYS A 32 -22.03 -24.32 8.28
C LYS A 32 -22.60 -25.04 7.09
N HIS A 33 -23.87 -24.72 6.78
CA HIS A 33 -24.51 -25.28 5.59
C HIS A 33 -23.83 -24.79 4.30
N PRO A 34 -23.67 -25.65 3.26
CA PRO A 34 -23.02 -25.27 1.99
C PRO A 34 -23.60 -24.02 1.30
N ALA A 35 -24.90 -23.78 1.39
CA ALA A 35 -25.52 -22.58 0.85
C ALA A 35 -25.03 -21.28 1.52
N TRP A 36 -24.77 -21.33 2.83
CA TRP A 36 -24.16 -20.23 3.58
C TRP A 36 -22.72 -19.99 3.13
N ILE A 37 -21.91 -21.04 2.98
CA ILE A 37 -20.54 -20.96 2.44
C ILE A 37 -20.56 -20.35 1.03
N GLN A 38 -21.50 -20.77 0.18
CA GLN A 38 -21.62 -20.27 -1.21
C GLN A 38 -21.78 -18.75 -1.27
N HIS A 39 -22.54 -18.15 -0.36
CA HIS A 39 -22.71 -16.71 -0.29
C HIS A 39 -21.36 -15.99 -0.08
N HIS A 40 -20.55 -16.49 0.86
CA HIS A 40 -19.24 -15.90 1.17
C HIS A 40 -18.20 -16.16 0.06
N VAL A 41 -18.17 -17.37 -0.51
CA VAL A 41 -17.29 -17.73 -1.64
C VAL A 41 -17.62 -16.88 -2.88
N LYS A 42 -18.91 -16.63 -3.18
CA LYS A 42 -19.29 -15.71 -4.28
C LYS A 42 -18.72 -14.30 -4.06
N ALA A 43 -18.75 -13.79 -2.83
CA ALA A 43 -18.21 -12.47 -2.52
C ALA A 43 -16.67 -12.43 -2.68
N LEU A 44 -15.97 -13.50 -2.31
CA LEU A 44 -14.52 -13.64 -2.48
C LEU A 44 -14.13 -13.80 -3.97
N LEU A 45 -14.94 -14.55 -4.76
CA LEU A 45 -14.78 -14.66 -6.22
C LEU A 45 -14.93 -13.29 -6.90
N ALA A 46 -15.99 -12.55 -6.56
CA ALA A 46 -16.23 -11.21 -7.10
C ALA A 46 -15.13 -10.21 -6.74
N ALA A 47 -14.47 -10.41 -5.59
CA ALA A 47 -13.33 -9.62 -5.17
C ALA A 47 -11.99 -10.07 -5.78
N GLY A 48 -11.97 -11.15 -6.58
CA GLY A 48 -10.76 -11.69 -7.18
C GLY A 48 -9.78 -12.34 -6.21
N LEU A 49 -10.22 -12.69 -5.00
CA LEU A 49 -9.39 -13.31 -3.96
C LEU A 49 -9.37 -14.84 -4.05
N VAL A 50 -10.41 -15.41 -4.64
CA VAL A 50 -10.62 -16.85 -4.85
C VAL A 50 -10.94 -17.12 -6.31
N GLU A 51 -10.67 -18.30 -6.78
CA GLU A 51 -11.03 -18.77 -8.12
C GLU A 51 -11.62 -20.18 -8.09
N LEU A 52 -12.25 -20.58 -9.19
CA LEU A 52 -12.66 -21.97 -9.44
C LEU A 52 -11.43 -22.73 -9.93
N ALA A 53 -10.83 -23.52 -9.06
CA ALA A 53 -9.59 -24.25 -9.38
C ALA A 53 -9.85 -25.48 -10.27
N GLU A 54 -10.94 -26.21 -9.99
CA GLU A 54 -11.23 -27.48 -10.67
C GLU A 54 -12.72 -27.77 -10.64
N VAL A 55 -13.18 -28.50 -11.66
CA VAL A 55 -14.51 -29.12 -11.71
C VAL A 55 -14.33 -30.61 -11.94
N ARG A 56 -14.78 -31.43 -11.01
CA ARG A 56 -14.78 -32.89 -11.13
C ARG A 56 -16.19 -33.40 -11.36
N VAL A 57 -16.32 -34.29 -12.33
CA VAL A 57 -17.57 -35.00 -12.60
C VAL A 57 -17.38 -36.48 -12.31
N THR A 58 -18.05 -36.97 -11.27
CA THR A 58 -17.95 -38.39 -10.88
C THR A 58 -19.36 -38.94 -10.75
N THR A 59 -19.67 -39.98 -11.53
CA THR A 59 -20.97 -40.72 -11.51
C THR A 59 -22.21 -39.81 -11.46
N GLY A 60 -22.20 -38.74 -12.31
CA GLY A 60 -23.35 -37.84 -12.41
C GLY A 60 -23.37 -36.69 -11.41
N VAL A 61 -22.40 -36.61 -10.50
CA VAL A 61 -22.25 -35.50 -9.53
C VAL A 61 -21.15 -34.57 -9.99
N THR A 62 -21.47 -33.29 -10.08
CA THR A 62 -20.49 -32.25 -10.42
C THR A 62 -20.00 -31.56 -9.14
N GLU A 63 -18.72 -31.71 -8.82
CA GLU A 63 -18.05 -31.04 -7.70
C GLU A 63 -17.20 -29.87 -8.19
N LYS A 64 -17.34 -28.72 -7.56
CA LYS A 64 -16.57 -27.50 -7.85
C LYS A 64 -15.60 -27.24 -6.72
N PHE A 65 -14.32 -27.23 -7.01
CA PHE A 65 -13.24 -26.91 -6.08
C PHE A 65 -12.82 -25.47 -6.25
N TYR A 66 -12.73 -24.75 -5.15
CA TYR A 66 -12.28 -23.37 -5.11
C TYR A 66 -10.93 -23.31 -4.40
N SER A 67 -10.06 -22.39 -4.82
CA SER A 67 -8.78 -22.08 -4.18
C SER A 67 -8.59 -20.58 -4.05
N ALA A 68 -7.74 -20.16 -3.12
CA ALA A 68 -7.28 -18.78 -3.09
C ALA A 68 -6.31 -18.52 -4.27
N LYS A 69 -6.34 -17.30 -4.82
CA LYS A 69 -5.44 -16.90 -5.91
C LYS A 69 -3.98 -16.68 -5.49
N ALA A 70 -3.71 -16.62 -4.19
CA ALA A 70 -2.38 -16.44 -3.64
C ALA A 70 -2.26 -17.10 -2.27
N GLY A 71 -1.03 -17.51 -1.92
CA GLY A 71 -0.70 -18.09 -0.61
C GLY A 71 -0.65 -17.04 0.52
N ALA A 72 -0.61 -15.74 0.19
CA ALA A 72 -0.67 -14.63 1.14
C ALA A 72 -1.28 -13.38 0.49
N PHE A 73 -1.98 -12.58 1.29
CA PHE A 73 -2.50 -11.27 0.91
C PHE A 73 -2.02 -10.24 1.92
N LEU A 74 -1.31 -9.22 1.43
CA LEU A 74 -0.94 -8.06 2.22
C LEU A 74 -2.04 -7.00 2.08
N LEU A 75 -2.61 -6.57 3.21
CA LEU A 75 -3.57 -5.48 3.26
C LEU A 75 -2.87 -4.22 3.74
N GLN A 76 -2.92 -3.20 2.91
CA GLN A 76 -2.42 -1.87 3.25
C GLN A 76 -3.57 -0.88 3.06
N GLU A 77 -3.98 -0.24 4.14
CA GLU A 77 -5.05 0.77 4.12
C GLU A 77 -4.69 1.91 5.07
N LEU A 78 -4.82 3.12 4.57
CA LEU A 78 -4.72 4.31 5.39
C LEU A 78 -6.13 4.75 5.79
N ILE A 79 -6.39 4.78 7.09
CA ILE A 79 -7.63 5.32 7.66
C ILE A 79 -7.39 6.79 7.99
N VAL A 80 -8.15 7.66 7.36
CA VAL A 80 -8.09 9.10 7.58
C VAL A 80 -9.39 9.59 8.21
N PRO A 81 -9.39 10.71 8.95
CA PRO A 81 -10.61 11.32 9.44
C PRO A 81 -11.58 11.62 8.29
N GLN A 82 -12.87 11.48 8.53
CA GLN A 82 -13.87 11.97 7.59
C GLN A 82 -13.76 13.50 7.49
N SER A 83 -13.57 13.98 6.27
CA SER A 83 -13.45 15.40 5.98
C SER A 83 -14.10 15.68 4.62
N ASP A 84 -14.73 16.84 4.50
CA ASP A 84 -15.25 17.35 3.21
C ASP A 84 -14.12 17.79 2.28
N LYS A 85 -12.88 17.88 2.79
CA LYS A 85 -11.69 18.26 2.02
C LYS A 85 -11.00 17.01 1.46
N PRO A 86 -10.50 17.06 0.21
CA PRO A 86 -9.70 15.98 -0.34
C PRO A 86 -8.43 15.76 0.49
N ALA A 87 -8.10 14.49 0.75
CA ALA A 87 -6.89 14.10 1.46
C ALA A 87 -5.76 13.81 0.48
N ILE A 88 -4.58 14.39 0.74
CA ILE A 88 -3.35 14.11 0.02
C ILE A 88 -2.34 13.50 0.99
N ILE A 89 -1.81 12.33 0.63
CA ILE A 89 -0.79 11.63 1.39
C ILE A 89 0.55 11.92 0.74
N ILE A 90 1.50 12.43 1.52
CA ILE A 90 2.87 12.68 1.10
C ILE A 90 3.78 11.79 1.93
N SER A 91 4.57 10.95 1.28
CA SER A 91 5.52 10.06 1.94
C SER A 91 6.95 10.47 1.59
N GLY A 92 7.90 10.21 2.47
CA GLY A 92 9.31 10.46 2.18
C GLY A 92 10.04 11.27 3.23
N SER A 93 11.01 12.07 2.80
CA SER A 93 11.79 12.89 3.70
C SER A 93 10.99 14.05 4.28
N HIS A 94 11.22 14.29 5.56
CA HIS A 94 10.71 15.46 6.24
C HIS A 94 11.39 16.74 5.70
N ASP A 95 10.59 17.78 5.45
CA ASP A 95 11.08 19.07 4.98
C ASP A 95 10.21 20.23 5.49
N LEU A 96 10.84 21.28 6.02
CA LEU A 96 10.15 22.45 6.56
C LEU A 96 9.36 23.22 5.48
N ALA A 97 9.82 23.19 4.22
CA ALA A 97 9.06 23.79 3.12
C ALA A 97 7.74 23.03 2.89
N LEU A 98 7.76 21.71 3.06
CA LEU A 98 6.57 20.88 2.97
C LEU A 98 5.59 21.16 4.12
N GLU A 99 6.08 21.37 5.34
CA GLU A 99 5.24 21.76 6.48
C GLU A 99 4.59 23.12 6.26
N SER A 100 5.37 24.10 5.78
CA SER A 100 4.87 25.42 5.43
C SER A 100 3.79 25.35 4.34
N LEU A 101 4.03 24.56 3.31
CA LEU A 101 3.05 24.32 2.24
C LEU A 101 1.78 23.67 2.77
N SER A 102 1.93 22.65 3.62
CA SER A 102 0.79 21.94 4.24
C SER A 102 -0.06 22.89 5.08
N SER A 103 0.57 23.76 5.87
CA SER A 103 -0.13 24.76 6.69
C SER A 103 -0.90 25.76 5.82
N ARG A 104 -0.32 26.22 4.71
CA ARG A 104 -0.97 27.17 3.78
C ARG A 104 -2.14 26.53 3.04
N LEU A 105 -2.09 25.25 2.73
CA LEU A 105 -3.13 24.52 2.02
C LEU A 105 -4.19 23.91 2.93
N ALA A 106 -4.01 23.90 4.24
CA ALA A 106 -4.94 23.35 5.22
C ALA A 106 -6.40 23.81 5.08
N PRO A 107 -6.71 25.05 4.64
CA PRO A 107 -8.09 25.46 4.37
C PRO A 107 -8.76 24.65 3.24
N HIS A 108 -8.00 24.11 2.29
CA HIS A 108 -8.49 23.48 1.06
C HIS A 108 -8.23 21.97 1.00
N LEU A 109 -7.15 21.51 1.61
CA LEU A 109 -6.66 20.13 1.53
C LEU A 109 -6.34 19.58 2.92
N HIS A 110 -6.59 18.29 3.12
CA HIS A 110 -6.08 17.56 4.27
C HIS A 110 -4.78 16.86 3.86
N ILE A 111 -3.65 17.44 4.23
CA ILE A 111 -2.33 16.87 3.90
C ILE A 111 -1.86 16.01 5.06
N ILE A 112 -1.56 14.74 4.75
CA ILE A 112 -1.04 13.74 5.68
C ILE A 112 0.39 13.43 5.27
N THR A 113 1.34 13.66 6.15
CA THR A 113 2.76 13.38 5.91
C THR A 113 3.18 12.08 6.61
N LEU A 114 3.88 11.23 5.88
CA LEU A 114 4.48 9.98 6.35
C LEU A 114 6.00 10.09 6.23
N PRO A 115 6.72 10.49 7.31
CA PRO A 115 8.17 10.67 7.28
C PRO A 115 8.88 9.32 7.39
N VAL A 116 9.19 8.71 6.26
CA VAL A 116 9.84 7.38 6.15
C VAL A 116 11.21 7.42 5.48
N GLY A 117 11.68 8.61 5.07
CA GLY A 117 12.90 8.76 4.28
C GLY A 117 12.66 8.75 2.76
N SER A 118 13.65 9.23 1.99
CA SER A 118 13.50 9.47 0.55
C SER A 118 13.20 8.21 -0.25
N LEU A 119 13.96 7.13 -0.04
CA LEU A 119 13.82 5.90 -0.82
C LEU A 119 12.51 5.20 -0.50
N ASP A 120 12.17 5.05 0.77
CA ASP A 120 10.90 4.44 1.20
C ASP A 120 9.70 5.27 0.74
N GLY A 121 9.83 6.60 0.68
CA GLY A 121 8.83 7.47 0.09
C GLY A 121 8.56 7.17 -1.38
N LEU A 122 9.61 6.98 -2.18
CA LEU A 122 9.49 6.59 -3.59
C LEU A 122 8.89 5.18 -3.73
N ILE A 123 9.27 4.24 -2.87
CA ILE A 123 8.70 2.88 -2.83
C ILE A 123 7.20 2.95 -2.50
N ASN A 124 6.80 3.74 -1.50
CA ASN A 124 5.40 3.96 -1.15
C ASN A 124 4.60 4.56 -2.32
N LEU A 125 5.19 5.51 -3.06
CA LEU A 125 4.58 6.07 -4.26
C LEU A 125 4.41 5.00 -5.35
N ARG A 126 5.42 4.16 -5.56
CA ARG A 126 5.36 3.02 -6.50
C ARG A 126 4.24 2.05 -6.16
N GLN A 127 4.05 1.78 -4.88
CA GLN A 127 3.02 0.88 -4.36
C GLN A 127 1.61 1.51 -4.29
N GLY A 128 1.49 2.81 -4.59
CA GLY A 128 0.20 3.52 -4.50
C GLY A 128 -0.26 3.82 -3.08
N LEU A 129 0.65 3.82 -2.10
CA LEU A 129 0.37 4.12 -0.69
C LEU A 129 0.37 5.62 -0.39
N CYS A 130 0.89 6.43 -1.31
CA CYS A 130 0.85 7.88 -1.22
C CYS A 130 0.60 8.50 -2.61
N HIS A 131 0.25 9.77 -2.62
CA HIS A 131 0.00 10.55 -3.83
C HIS A 131 1.26 11.27 -4.31
N LEU A 132 2.13 11.64 -3.37
CA LEU A 132 3.38 12.36 -3.62
C LEU A 132 4.49 11.74 -2.78
N ALA A 133 5.73 11.79 -3.28
CA ALA A 133 6.91 11.41 -2.52
C ALA A 133 7.89 12.57 -2.43
N GLY A 134 8.33 12.91 -1.20
CA GLY A 134 9.42 13.85 -0.95
C GLY A 134 10.76 13.12 -0.95
N ALA A 135 11.68 13.49 -1.83
CA ALA A 135 12.97 12.82 -1.94
C ALA A 135 14.12 13.82 -2.18
N HIS A 136 15.31 13.46 -1.70
CA HIS A 136 16.56 14.19 -1.93
C HIS A 136 17.73 13.19 -2.00
N LEU A 137 17.62 12.22 -2.89
CA LEU A 137 18.63 11.19 -3.13
C LEU A 137 19.64 11.72 -4.16
N LEU A 138 20.86 11.89 -3.72
CA LEU A 138 21.99 12.26 -4.58
C LEU A 138 22.56 10.98 -5.19
N ASP A 139 22.80 10.95 -6.48
CA ASP A 139 23.48 9.87 -7.16
C ASP A 139 24.98 10.14 -7.35
N GLU A 140 25.69 9.17 -7.93
CA GLU A 140 27.12 9.24 -8.15
C GLU A 140 27.53 10.35 -9.15
N THR A 141 26.59 10.81 -10.00
CA THR A 141 26.83 11.88 -10.99
C THR A 141 26.59 13.26 -10.41
N GLY A 142 26.04 13.35 -9.21
CA GLY A 142 25.67 14.61 -8.56
C GLY A 142 24.26 15.08 -8.85
N ASP A 143 23.45 14.26 -9.53
CA ASP A 143 22.06 14.54 -9.81
C ASP A 143 21.14 14.06 -8.68
N TYR A 144 20.07 14.85 -8.42
CA TYR A 144 19.10 14.50 -7.41
C TYR A 144 17.91 13.75 -7.99
N ASN A 145 17.59 12.60 -7.40
CA ASN A 145 16.38 11.79 -7.57
C ASN A 145 16.19 11.14 -8.96
N ILE A 146 16.80 11.67 -10.03
CA ILE A 146 16.51 11.27 -11.43
C ILE A 146 16.75 9.78 -11.61
N THR A 147 17.95 9.30 -11.29
CA THR A 147 18.36 7.88 -11.45
C THR A 147 17.45 6.94 -10.67
N TYR A 148 17.12 7.31 -9.43
CA TYR A 148 16.24 6.52 -8.57
C TYR A 148 14.80 6.45 -9.11
N VAL A 149 14.29 7.57 -9.62
CA VAL A 149 12.95 7.62 -10.21
C VAL A 149 12.89 6.78 -11.47
N HIS A 150 13.87 6.89 -12.37
CA HIS A 150 13.94 6.05 -13.59
C HIS A 150 13.99 4.56 -13.24
N HIS A 151 14.76 4.19 -12.22
CA HIS A 151 14.87 2.80 -11.80
C HIS A 151 13.57 2.26 -11.18
N LEU A 152 12.92 3.05 -10.34
CA LEU A 152 11.72 2.61 -9.64
C LEU A 152 10.45 2.69 -10.48
N PHE A 153 10.40 3.53 -11.52
CA PHE A 153 9.20 3.75 -12.34
C PHE A 153 9.45 3.54 -13.84
N PRO A 154 10.03 2.41 -14.28
CA PRO A 154 10.34 2.17 -15.69
C PRO A 154 9.09 1.99 -16.55
N ASP A 155 7.96 1.62 -15.95
CA ASP A 155 6.71 1.21 -16.61
C ASP A 155 5.57 2.22 -16.46
N ARG A 156 5.80 3.35 -15.78
CA ARG A 156 4.77 4.37 -15.59
C ARG A 156 5.37 5.79 -15.55
N PRO A 157 4.66 6.78 -16.11
CA PRO A 157 5.11 8.16 -16.04
C PRO A 157 4.97 8.72 -14.62
N VAL A 158 5.99 9.44 -14.18
CA VAL A 158 5.98 10.26 -12.96
C VAL A 158 6.40 11.67 -13.29
N LYS A 159 5.86 12.65 -12.56
CA LYS A 159 6.24 14.04 -12.67
C LYS A 159 7.12 14.42 -11.49
N MET A 160 8.31 14.92 -11.78
CA MET A 160 9.19 15.49 -10.75
C MET A 160 9.06 17.02 -10.74
N VAL A 161 9.02 17.57 -9.54
CA VAL A 161 8.96 19.03 -9.31
C VAL A 161 9.94 19.37 -8.20
N THR A 162 10.77 20.38 -8.41
CA THR A 162 11.64 20.92 -7.36
C THR A 162 10.78 21.68 -6.34
N LEU A 163 10.76 21.22 -5.12
CA LEU A 163 10.01 21.85 -4.03
C LEU A 163 10.77 23.08 -3.49
N ALA A 164 12.06 22.92 -3.21
CA ALA A 164 12.88 23.95 -2.62
C ALA A 164 14.38 23.69 -2.87
N TYR A 165 15.16 24.74 -2.88
CA TYR A 165 16.61 24.69 -2.74
C TYR A 165 16.97 25.03 -1.29
N ARG A 166 17.93 24.31 -0.73
CA ARG A 166 18.39 24.53 0.65
C ARG A 166 19.90 24.42 0.76
N THR A 167 20.47 25.22 1.63
CA THR A 167 21.86 25.10 2.04
C THR A 167 21.93 24.33 3.34
N GLN A 168 22.74 23.30 3.39
CA GLN A 168 23.03 22.56 4.61
C GLN A 168 24.39 23.02 5.16
N GLY A 169 24.48 23.11 6.49
CA GLY A 169 25.70 23.50 7.14
C GLY A 169 25.71 23.08 8.60
N LEU A 170 26.84 23.25 9.25
CA LEU A 170 27.00 23.02 10.70
C LEU A 170 26.64 24.29 11.45
N LEU A 171 25.81 24.18 12.46
CA LEU A 171 25.59 25.23 13.45
C LEU A 171 26.68 25.12 14.52
N LEU A 172 27.51 26.14 14.62
CA LEU A 172 28.59 26.19 15.59
C LEU A 172 28.24 27.17 16.71
N ALA A 173 28.80 26.93 17.91
CA ALA A 173 28.75 27.90 19.00
C ALA A 173 29.47 29.19 18.57
N GLN A 174 29.06 30.32 19.13
CA GLN A 174 29.65 31.62 18.83
C GLN A 174 31.18 31.56 19.08
N GLY A 175 31.96 32.07 18.13
CA GLY A 175 33.40 32.05 18.16
C GLY A 175 34.05 30.73 17.76
N ASN A 176 33.29 29.71 17.37
CA ASN A 176 33.79 28.40 16.93
C ASN A 176 34.87 27.81 17.88
N PRO A 177 34.57 27.59 19.15
CA PRO A 177 35.57 27.23 20.18
C PRO A 177 36.26 25.88 19.91
N LYS A 178 35.71 25.05 19.03
CA LYS A 178 36.28 23.75 18.61
C LYS A 178 37.10 23.83 17.32
N GLY A 179 37.25 25.03 16.73
CA GLY A 179 38.04 25.21 15.49
C GLY A 179 37.57 24.35 14.33
N ILE A 180 36.24 24.11 14.16
CA ILE A 180 35.69 23.29 13.08
C ILE A 180 35.70 24.13 11.80
N HIS A 181 36.36 23.62 10.77
CA HIS A 181 36.40 24.22 9.44
C HIS A 181 35.84 23.24 8.40
N SER A 182 35.34 23.77 7.27
CA SER A 182 34.89 22.98 6.10
C SER A 182 36.06 22.41 5.33
#